data_a9478a2f03e459a82e4e94f6a5327c3a
#
_entry.id   a9478a2f03e459a82e4e94f6a5327c3a
#
_cell.length_a   1.000
_cell.length_b   1.000
_cell.length_c   1.000
_cell.angle_alpha   90.00
_cell.angle_beta   90.00
_cell.angle_gamma   90.00
#
_symmetry.space_group_name_H-M   'P 1'
#
loop_
_entity.id
_entity.type
_entity.pdbx_description
1 polymer ?
#
loop_
_entity_poly.entity_id
_entity_poly.type
_entity_poly.pdbx_seq_one_letter_code
_entity_poly.pdbx_strand_id
1 'polypeptide(L)'
;MTSFTLSKKYNLDAIESAVSSKAINHKECDKLINLYRAVKNAKDHTLTTTYAKKEGMGRYYADSEFADSYMWRHTRASISPKELDIDAVNCSWTIFCSVCEQQGLSVDYVRRFVDNRQCFINDLDINQADIDQHNKARQNSCDKKMIAKRYFSAILNNAGNNIWKTLDLSHDIMIPKSEVHELIKEVKKLKQALFSLNKYEEYKQIHKGKALYYLLAEIEAQTVTDLIKIFQSNSIQVTSFIYDGFQVRCTDKTRINNILKGYVNDYDLKFIIKDFPLKLNELNMVHRNKEEIELGVAKLTQPVVHTVLEACEMIWKVFGNTIKKVDGAAIHYDEDQKRWKVMELSQRFVGKLISDCAKKYPIGMATKDGVDYDYLSNSTGYRAVKEMIGPIIDAIKPTDAITEIHKKSEGKIFFTDKWIDMATMKIGDITINNAEFYNINRELPDFSQYNDQHQDVIALLERVLSCWTEEQLPIFLKAKARALGGHVKDKNFYCFPASRNSGKGICTLLDNRGLGTFPNGPCTEVSIPVNSDLDAGGAKSNAFILSRNMYLARISNSNELGKDGATVN
;
A
#
# COMPACT_ATOMS: atom_id res chain seq x y z
N MET A 1 -8.69 -37.02 -20.21
CA MET A 1 -7.47 -36.51 -19.52
C MET A 1 -7.93 -35.88 -18.24
N THR A 2 -7.41 -36.31 -17.10
CA THR A 2 -7.84 -35.78 -15.76
C THR A 2 -7.09 -34.52 -15.38
N SER A 3 -5.88 -34.34 -15.90
CA SER A 3 -5.05 -33.15 -15.67
C SER A 3 -4.00 -32.98 -16.77
N PHE A 4 -3.47 -31.78 -16.91
CA PHE A 4 -2.33 -31.44 -17.77
C PHE A 4 -1.56 -30.26 -17.20
N THR A 5 -0.33 -30.05 -17.64
CA THR A 5 0.54 -28.96 -17.17
C THR A 5 0.94 -28.05 -18.30
N LEU A 6 1.06 -26.77 -18.02
CA LEU A 6 1.63 -25.76 -18.91
C LEU A 6 2.71 -24.98 -18.18
N SER A 7 3.75 -24.58 -18.90
CA SER A 7 4.85 -23.79 -18.34
C SER A 7 4.92 -22.43 -19.03
N LYS A 8 5.02 -21.39 -18.22
CA LYS A 8 5.08 -20.00 -18.67
C LYS A 8 6.34 -19.33 -18.13
N LYS A 9 7.11 -18.73 -19.03
CA LYS A 9 8.23 -17.87 -18.69
C LYS A 9 7.76 -16.43 -18.58
N TYR A 10 8.03 -15.78 -17.44
CA TYR A 10 7.64 -14.42 -17.17
C TYR A 10 8.80 -13.45 -17.38
N ASN A 11 8.46 -12.16 -17.58
CA ASN A 11 9.39 -11.05 -17.55
C ASN A 11 9.20 -10.27 -16.25
N LEU A 12 10.23 -10.21 -15.42
CA LEU A 12 10.19 -9.51 -14.12
C LEU A 12 9.93 -8.02 -14.30
N ASP A 13 10.56 -7.37 -15.30
CA ASP A 13 10.36 -5.93 -15.54
C ASP A 13 8.90 -5.61 -15.92
N ALA A 14 8.25 -6.52 -16.66
CA ALA A 14 6.84 -6.37 -17.03
C ALA A 14 5.92 -6.48 -15.79
N ILE A 15 6.24 -7.38 -14.85
CA ILE A 15 5.49 -7.51 -13.60
C ILE A 15 5.72 -6.27 -12.71
N GLU A 16 6.95 -5.80 -12.57
CA GLU A 16 7.30 -4.60 -11.81
C GLU A 16 6.61 -3.36 -12.37
N SER A 17 6.63 -3.19 -13.69
CA SER A 17 5.89 -2.11 -14.37
C SER A 17 4.38 -2.19 -14.12
N ALA A 18 3.80 -3.40 -14.08
CA ALA A 18 2.38 -3.58 -13.75
C ALA A 18 2.08 -3.23 -12.29
N VAL A 19 2.93 -3.62 -11.33
CA VAL A 19 2.81 -3.23 -9.90
C VAL A 19 2.92 -1.73 -9.71
N SER A 20 3.72 -1.04 -10.55
CA SER A 20 3.89 0.41 -10.50
C SER A 20 2.71 1.19 -11.12
N SER A 21 1.74 0.51 -11.72
CA SER A 21 0.60 1.17 -12.36
C SER A 21 -0.42 1.70 -11.35
N LYS A 22 -0.89 2.94 -11.55
CA LYS A 22 -2.01 3.52 -10.79
C LYS A 22 -3.35 2.84 -11.06
N ALA A 23 -3.48 2.15 -12.19
CA ALA A 23 -4.73 1.53 -12.65
C ALA A 23 -5.00 0.15 -12.04
N ILE A 24 -4.03 -0.44 -11.34
CA ILE A 24 -4.22 -1.74 -10.66
C ILE A 24 -4.85 -1.55 -9.28
N ASN A 25 -5.83 -2.36 -8.93
CA ASN A 25 -6.40 -2.37 -7.58
C ASN A 25 -5.50 -3.15 -6.59
N HIS A 26 -5.72 -2.96 -5.28
CA HIS A 26 -4.91 -3.59 -4.23
C HIS A 26 -4.85 -5.12 -4.35
N LYS A 27 -5.99 -5.78 -4.54
CA LYS A 27 -6.07 -7.24 -4.61
C LYS A 27 -5.26 -7.83 -5.76
N GLU A 28 -5.29 -7.17 -6.91
CA GLU A 28 -4.54 -7.61 -8.10
C GLU A 28 -3.06 -7.27 -7.96
N CYS A 29 -2.74 -6.15 -7.27
CA CYS A 29 -1.38 -5.77 -6.94
C CYS A 29 -0.70 -6.82 -6.04
N ASP A 30 -1.38 -7.28 -4.99
CA ASP A 30 -0.84 -8.30 -4.08
C ASP A 30 -0.58 -9.62 -4.81
N LYS A 31 -1.46 -10.02 -5.73
CA LYS A 31 -1.21 -11.19 -6.59
C LYS A 31 0.05 -11.03 -7.43
N LEU A 32 0.27 -9.84 -8.03
CA LEU A 32 1.47 -9.59 -8.83
C LEU A 32 2.74 -9.57 -8.00
N ILE A 33 2.69 -9.07 -6.76
CA ILE A 33 3.83 -9.12 -5.84
C ILE A 33 4.19 -10.57 -5.53
N ASN A 34 3.21 -11.41 -5.22
CA ASN A 34 3.41 -12.83 -4.98
C ASN A 34 3.94 -13.54 -6.23
N LEU A 35 3.37 -13.26 -7.41
CA LEU A 35 3.85 -13.77 -8.69
C LEU A 35 5.31 -13.36 -8.95
N TYR A 36 5.67 -12.08 -8.77
CA TYR A 36 7.04 -11.59 -8.97
C TYR A 36 8.05 -12.42 -8.18
N ARG A 37 7.74 -12.71 -6.93
CA ARG A 37 8.62 -13.48 -6.05
C ARG A 37 8.71 -14.94 -6.44
N ALA A 38 7.57 -15.56 -6.74
CA ALA A 38 7.56 -16.93 -7.24
C ALA A 38 8.40 -17.05 -8.51
N VAL A 39 8.26 -16.10 -9.44
CA VAL A 39 9.03 -16.05 -10.69
C VAL A 39 10.51 -15.78 -10.42
N LYS A 40 10.85 -14.85 -9.54
CA LYS A 40 12.25 -14.52 -9.18
C LYS A 40 13.00 -15.70 -8.60
N ASN A 41 12.31 -16.53 -7.82
CA ASN A 41 12.88 -17.74 -7.19
C ASN A 41 12.84 -18.98 -8.10
N ALA A 42 12.10 -18.93 -9.21
CA ALA A 42 11.98 -20.03 -10.13
C ALA A 42 13.15 -20.10 -11.13
N LYS A 43 13.53 -21.31 -11.52
CA LYS A 43 14.56 -21.53 -12.55
C LYS A 43 14.12 -20.87 -13.85
N ASP A 44 15.02 -20.07 -14.43
CA ASP A 44 14.81 -19.35 -15.70
C ASP A 44 13.53 -18.49 -15.73
N HIS A 45 13.04 -18.04 -14.57
CA HIS A 45 11.81 -17.28 -14.40
C HIS A 45 10.57 -17.99 -14.99
N THR A 46 10.53 -19.31 -14.88
CA THR A 46 9.48 -20.16 -15.44
C THR A 46 8.67 -20.80 -14.34
N LEU A 47 7.35 -20.61 -14.38
CA LEU A 47 6.40 -21.31 -13.51
C LEU A 47 5.62 -22.35 -14.29
N THR A 48 5.34 -23.47 -13.64
CA THR A 48 4.50 -24.54 -14.17
C THR A 48 3.20 -24.57 -13.40
N THR A 49 2.07 -24.59 -14.13
CA THR A 49 0.73 -24.67 -13.58
C THR A 49 0.09 -25.97 -14.03
N THR A 50 -0.48 -26.72 -13.09
CA THR A 50 -1.30 -27.91 -13.36
C THR A 50 -2.76 -27.52 -13.45
N TYR A 51 -3.44 -28.01 -14.46
CA TYR A 51 -4.87 -27.81 -14.66
C TYR A 51 -5.59 -29.14 -14.47
N ALA A 52 -6.53 -29.19 -13.55
CA ALA A 52 -7.29 -30.39 -13.21
C ALA A 52 -8.79 -30.11 -13.14
N LYS A 53 -9.61 -31.11 -13.46
CA LYS A 53 -11.07 -31.03 -13.28
C LYS A 53 -11.41 -31.27 -11.81
N LYS A 54 -12.29 -30.44 -11.25
CA LYS A 54 -12.88 -30.68 -9.94
C LYS A 54 -13.90 -31.80 -10.07
N GLU A 55 -13.83 -32.76 -9.17
CA GLU A 55 -14.75 -33.94 -9.17
C GLU A 55 -14.77 -34.74 -10.50
N GLY A 56 -13.73 -34.60 -11.33
CA GLY A 56 -13.58 -35.33 -12.59
C GLY A 56 -14.40 -34.80 -13.75
N MET A 57 -15.21 -33.76 -13.59
CA MET A 57 -16.13 -33.22 -14.61
C MET A 57 -16.03 -31.71 -14.78
N GLY A 58 -16.51 -31.22 -15.92
CA GLY A 58 -16.61 -29.78 -16.22
C GLY A 58 -15.28 -29.15 -16.61
N ARG A 59 -15.06 -27.92 -16.20
CA ARG A 59 -13.89 -27.11 -16.53
C ARG A 59 -12.62 -27.57 -15.81
N TYR A 60 -11.48 -27.32 -16.44
CA TYR A 60 -10.20 -27.38 -15.78
C TYR A 60 -9.96 -26.13 -14.93
N TYR A 61 -9.40 -26.34 -13.74
CA TYR A 61 -9.01 -25.29 -12.80
C TYR A 61 -7.52 -25.40 -12.54
N ALA A 62 -6.87 -24.27 -12.47
CA ALA A 62 -5.45 -24.21 -12.11
C ALA A 62 -5.25 -24.54 -10.63
N ASP A 63 -4.17 -25.25 -10.33
CA ASP A 63 -3.71 -25.53 -8.96
C ASP A 63 -2.95 -24.36 -8.34
N SER A 64 -2.56 -23.39 -9.14
CA SER A 64 -1.77 -22.23 -8.73
C SER A 64 -2.61 -20.96 -8.74
N GLU A 65 -2.52 -20.16 -7.68
CA GLU A 65 -3.10 -18.82 -7.59
C GLU A 65 -2.51 -17.84 -8.62
N PHE A 66 -1.34 -18.16 -9.18
CA PHE A 66 -0.64 -17.36 -10.19
C PHE A 66 -1.13 -17.62 -11.61
N ALA A 67 -2.08 -18.52 -11.80
CA ALA A 67 -2.60 -18.80 -13.14
C ALA A 67 -3.31 -17.57 -13.73
N ASP A 68 -3.06 -17.34 -15.00
CA ASP A 68 -3.65 -16.22 -15.75
C ASP A 68 -5.19 -16.21 -15.74
N SER A 69 -5.83 -17.38 -15.57
CA SER A 69 -7.29 -17.51 -15.42
C SER A 69 -7.85 -16.76 -14.21
N TYR A 70 -7.03 -16.47 -13.19
CA TYR A 70 -7.40 -15.74 -11.98
C TYR A 70 -6.98 -14.27 -12.00
N MET A 71 -6.32 -13.82 -13.06
CA MET A 71 -5.85 -12.45 -13.22
C MET A 71 -6.80 -11.62 -14.06
N TRP A 72 -6.87 -10.34 -13.76
CA TRP A 72 -7.59 -9.38 -14.59
C TRP A 72 -6.99 -9.32 -16.00
N ARG A 73 -7.83 -9.16 -17.02
CA ARG A 73 -7.39 -9.23 -18.42
C ARG A 73 -6.35 -8.14 -18.78
N HIS A 74 -6.48 -6.94 -18.22
CA HIS A 74 -5.51 -5.84 -18.39
C HIS A 74 -4.16 -6.16 -17.73
N THR A 75 -4.19 -6.88 -16.59
CA THR A 75 -2.99 -7.38 -15.92
C THR A 75 -2.26 -8.38 -16.81
N ARG A 76 -2.98 -9.37 -17.37
CA ARG A 76 -2.41 -10.35 -18.31
C ARG A 76 -1.78 -9.68 -19.52
N ALA A 77 -2.47 -8.70 -20.12
CA ALA A 77 -1.94 -7.92 -21.24
C ALA A 77 -0.62 -7.19 -20.90
N SER A 78 -0.48 -6.76 -19.66
CA SER A 78 0.70 -6.02 -19.19
C SER A 78 1.90 -6.94 -18.93
N ILE A 79 1.66 -8.10 -18.28
CA ILE A 79 2.74 -9.03 -17.88
C ILE A 79 3.14 -10.01 -18.97
N SER A 80 2.34 -10.14 -20.05
CA SER A 80 2.54 -11.08 -21.15
C SER A 80 2.49 -10.42 -22.53
N PRO A 81 3.28 -9.36 -22.79
CA PRO A 81 3.14 -8.52 -23.98
C PRO A 81 3.51 -9.23 -25.31
N LYS A 82 4.11 -10.41 -25.24
CA LYS A 82 4.52 -11.20 -26.41
C LYS A 82 3.63 -12.43 -26.65
N GLU A 83 2.53 -12.53 -25.94
CA GLU A 83 1.59 -13.64 -26.09
C GLU A 83 0.37 -13.21 -26.89
N LEU A 84 -0.26 -14.17 -27.56
CA LEU A 84 -1.54 -13.99 -28.24
C LEU A 84 -2.63 -14.71 -27.44
N ASP A 85 -3.77 -14.07 -27.31
CA ASP A 85 -4.96 -14.59 -26.60
C ASP A 85 -5.86 -15.29 -27.63
N ILE A 86 -6.03 -16.59 -27.53
CA ILE A 86 -6.91 -17.39 -28.38
C ILE A 86 -8.21 -17.63 -27.64
N ASP A 87 -9.33 -17.26 -28.22
CA ASP A 87 -10.64 -17.26 -27.54
C ASP A 87 -11.70 -17.88 -28.47
N ALA A 88 -12.60 -18.67 -27.90
CA ALA A 88 -13.72 -19.25 -28.63
C ALA A 88 -14.85 -18.24 -28.84
N VAL A 89 -15.40 -18.19 -30.03
CA VAL A 89 -16.51 -17.28 -30.37
C VAL A 89 -17.83 -17.83 -29.86
N ASN A 90 -18.54 -17.07 -29.03
CA ASN A 90 -19.83 -17.46 -28.46
C ASN A 90 -19.87 -18.87 -27.84
N CYS A 91 -18.78 -19.32 -27.23
CA CYS A 91 -18.48 -20.70 -26.86
C CYS A 91 -19.69 -21.49 -26.36
N SER A 92 -20.25 -21.16 -25.21
CA SER A 92 -21.33 -21.91 -24.57
C SER A 92 -22.61 -21.98 -25.44
N TRP A 93 -22.93 -20.91 -26.17
CA TRP A 93 -24.09 -20.87 -27.04
C TRP A 93 -23.91 -21.71 -28.33
N THR A 94 -22.73 -21.65 -28.93
CA THR A 94 -22.38 -22.46 -30.10
C THR A 94 -22.42 -23.94 -29.76
N ILE A 95 -21.81 -24.33 -28.64
CA ILE A 95 -21.83 -25.72 -28.16
C ILE A 95 -23.28 -26.16 -27.89
N PHE A 96 -24.08 -25.34 -27.20
CA PHE A 96 -25.49 -25.69 -26.93
C PHE A 96 -26.31 -25.90 -28.22
N CYS A 97 -26.13 -25.00 -29.20
CA CYS A 97 -26.77 -25.12 -30.51
C CYS A 97 -26.39 -26.45 -31.19
N SER A 98 -25.09 -26.71 -31.34
CA SER A 98 -24.58 -27.91 -32.01
C SER A 98 -25.00 -29.21 -31.31
N VAL A 99 -24.97 -29.22 -29.95
CA VAL A 99 -25.45 -30.38 -29.18
C VAL A 99 -26.91 -30.66 -29.44
N CYS A 100 -27.76 -29.63 -29.48
CA CYS A 100 -29.18 -29.80 -29.77
C CYS A 100 -29.42 -30.31 -31.22
N GLU A 101 -28.74 -29.75 -32.21
CA GLU A 101 -28.83 -30.16 -33.60
C GLU A 101 -28.40 -31.62 -33.81
N GLN A 102 -27.28 -32.03 -33.18
CA GLN A 102 -26.84 -33.43 -33.20
C GLN A 102 -27.86 -34.43 -32.65
N GLN A 103 -28.76 -33.94 -31.80
CA GLN A 103 -29.88 -34.76 -31.29
C GLN A 103 -31.18 -34.59 -32.10
N GLY A 104 -31.13 -33.92 -33.25
CA GLY A 104 -32.29 -33.71 -34.12
C GLY A 104 -33.31 -32.69 -33.59
N LEU A 105 -32.93 -31.83 -32.68
CA LEU A 105 -33.80 -30.78 -32.12
C LEU A 105 -33.73 -29.53 -33.00
N SER A 106 -34.88 -28.87 -33.27
CA SER A 106 -34.93 -27.57 -33.97
C SER A 106 -34.43 -26.46 -33.06
N VAL A 107 -33.52 -25.60 -33.56
CA VAL A 107 -32.76 -24.57 -32.80
C VAL A 107 -32.88 -23.18 -33.47
N ASP A 108 -34.04 -22.82 -33.96
CA ASP A 108 -34.25 -21.67 -34.84
C ASP A 108 -33.74 -20.35 -34.23
N TYR A 109 -34.15 -19.99 -33.03
CA TYR A 109 -33.73 -18.75 -32.34
C TYR A 109 -32.34 -18.88 -31.73
N VAL A 110 -31.96 -20.06 -31.25
CA VAL A 110 -30.60 -20.31 -30.73
C VAL A 110 -29.58 -20.18 -31.86
N ARG A 111 -29.84 -20.73 -33.05
CA ARG A 111 -28.98 -20.58 -34.24
C ARG A 111 -28.89 -19.12 -34.66
N ARG A 112 -30.02 -18.42 -34.77
CA ARG A 112 -30.02 -16.97 -35.07
C ARG A 112 -29.22 -16.15 -34.05
N PHE A 113 -29.30 -16.50 -32.76
CA PHE A 113 -28.50 -15.85 -31.74
C PHE A 113 -27.02 -16.12 -31.91
N VAL A 114 -26.62 -17.36 -32.23
CA VAL A 114 -25.19 -17.71 -32.48
C VAL A 114 -24.66 -16.95 -33.69
N ASP A 115 -25.44 -16.87 -34.77
CA ASP A 115 -25.06 -16.24 -36.04
C ASP A 115 -25.08 -14.71 -35.96
N ASN A 116 -26.01 -14.12 -35.25
CA ASN A 116 -26.16 -12.66 -35.13
C ASN A 116 -26.52 -12.19 -33.73
N ARG A 117 -25.62 -12.42 -32.78
CA ARG A 117 -25.80 -12.01 -31.38
C ARG A 117 -26.10 -10.52 -31.21
N GLN A 118 -25.57 -9.65 -32.10
CA GLN A 118 -25.72 -8.21 -31.95
C GLN A 118 -27.18 -7.75 -32.09
N CYS A 119 -27.97 -8.38 -32.94
CA CYS A 119 -29.42 -8.11 -33.04
C CYS A 119 -30.11 -8.30 -31.67
N PHE A 120 -29.89 -9.42 -31.04
CA PHE A 120 -30.46 -9.72 -29.73
C PHE A 120 -29.99 -8.78 -28.63
N ILE A 121 -28.72 -8.30 -28.67
CA ILE A 121 -28.22 -7.30 -27.74
C ILE A 121 -28.89 -5.94 -27.94
N ASN A 122 -29.16 -5.57 -29.20
CA ASN A 122 -29.83 -4.32 -29.52
C ASN A 122 -31.29 -4.31 -29.09
N ASP A 123 -31.97 -5.47 -29.12
CA ASP A 123 -33.34 -5.65 -28.69
C ASP A 123 -33.55 -5.54 -27.17
N LEU A 124 -32.46 -5.59 -26.39
CA LEU A 124 -32.57 -5.42 -24.95
C LEU A 124 -32.73 -3.94 -24.58
N ASP A 125 -33.81 -3.65 -23.84
CA ASP A 125 -34.10 -2.31 -23.30
C ASP A 125 -33.26 -2.03 -22.02
N ILE A 126 -31.96 -1.98 -22.19
CA ILE A 126 -31.04 -1.60 -21.11
C ILE A 126 -30.69 -0.11 -21.28
N ASN A 127 -31.20 0.71 -20.39
CA ASN A 127 -30.98 2.14 -20.37
C ASN A 127 -29.79 2.53 -19.45
N GLN A 128 -29.44 3.80 -19.40
CA GLN A 128 -28.32 4.28 -18.61
C GLN A 128 -28.56 4.10 -17.10
N ALA A 129 -29.80 4.25 -16.62
CA ALA A 129 -30.12 4.07 -15.20
C ALA A 129 -29.90 2.61 -14.75
N ASP A 130 -30.21 1.63 -15.62
CA ASP A 130 -29.92 0.21 -15.36
C ASP A 130 -28.41 -0.04 -15.27
N ILE A 131 -27.63 0.57 -16.17
CA ILE A 131 -26.17 0.46 -16.17
C ILE A 131 -25.60 1.03 -14.86
N ASP A 132 -26.05 2.21 -14.46
CA ASP A 132 -25.59 2.88 -13.24
C ASP A 132 -25.98 2.09 -11.99
N GLN A 133 -27.21 1.57 -11.93
CA GLN A 133 -27.68 0.72 -10.83
C GLN A 133 -26.86 -0.56 -10.72
N HIS A 134 -26.63 -1.26 -11.84
CA HIS A 134 -25.81 -2.48 -11.88
C HIS A 134 -24.38 -2.20 -11.42
N ASN A 135 -23.77 -1.14 -11.93
CA ASN A 135 -22.41 -0.77 -11.59
C ASN A 135 -22.25 -0.37 -10.12
N LYS A 136 -23.22 0.37 -9.56
CA LYS A 136 -23.26 0.74 -8.14
C LYS A 136 -23.41 -0.51 -7.25
N ALA A 137 -24.33 -1.40 -7.57
CA ALA A 137 -24.58 -2.61 -6.77
C ALA A 137 -23.38 -3.56 -6.76
N ARG A 138 -22.63 -3.64 -7.86
CA ARG A 138 -21.51 -4.57 -8.04
C ARG A 138 -20.14 -3.95 -7.97
N GLN A 139 -20.07 -2.66 -7.70
CA GLN A 139 -18.80 -1.89 -7.64
C GLN A 139 -17.92 -2.13 -8.87
N ASN A 140 -18.51 -2.08 -10.07
CA ASN A 140 -17.82 -2.29 -11.33
C ASN A 140 -18.19 -1.21 -12.36
N SER A 141 -17.61 -1.32 -13.57
CA SER A 141 -17.82 -0.38 -14.68
C SER A 141 -18.21 -1.16 -15.96
N CYS A 142 -19.41 -1.76 -15.96
CA CYS A 142 -19.95 -2.45 -17.12
C CYS A 142 -20.67 -1.48 -18.05
N ASP A 143 -20.54 -1.71 -19.37
CA ASP A 143 -21.38 -1.10 -20.40
C ASP A 143 -22.61 -1.97 -20.71
N LYS A 144 -23.51 -1.45 -21.56
CA LYS A 144 -24.69 -2.19 -22.04
C LYS A 144 -24.33 -3.58 -22.59
N LYS A 145 -23.25 -3.67 -23.38
CA LYS A 145 -22.82 -4.92 -24.01
C LYS A 145 -22.37 -5.96 -22.99
N MET A 146 -21.69 -5.53 -21.93
CA MET A 146 -21.26 -6.44 -20.84
C MET A 146 -22.43 -6.93 -20.02
N ILE A 147 -23.40 -6.06 -19.70
CA ILE A 147 -24.63 -6.45 -18.99
C ILE A 147 -25.45 -7.42 -19.86
N ALA A 148 -25.61 -7.12 -21.15
CA ALA A 148 -26.32 -8.01 -22.09
C ALA A 148 -25.66 -9.39 -22.18
N LYS A 149 -24.32 -9.47 -22.22
CA LYS A 149 -23.61 -10.77 -22.19
C LYS A 149 -23.94 -11.56 -20.93
N ARG A 150 -24.00 -10.92 -19.77
CA ARG A 150 -24.37 -11.56 -18.51
C ARG A 150 -25.82 -12.02 -18.53
N TYR A 151 -26.71 -11.22 -19.11
CA TYR A 151 -28.12 -11.57 -19.27
C TYR A 151 -28.28 -12.85 -20.10
N PHE A 152 -27.65 -12.92 -21.27
CA PHE A 152 -27.74 -14.13 -22.11
C PHE A 152 -27.06 -15.35 -21.46
N SER A 153 -25.95 -15.16 -20.74
CA SER A 153 -25.37 -16.24 -19.92
C SER A 153 -26.32 -16.73 -18.83
N ALA A 154 -27.09 -15.84 -18.22
CA ALA A 154 -28.08 -16.21 -17.21
C ALA A 154 -29.26 -17.00 -17.82
N ILE A 155 -29.73 -16.65 -19.03
CA ILE A 155 -30.75 -17.43 -19.78
C ILE A 155 -30.26 -18.87 -19.97
N LEU A 156 -29.03 -19.04 -20.46
CA LEU A 156 -28.45 -20.36 -20.71
C LEU A 156 -28.30 -21.16 -19.42
N ASN A 157 -27.93 -20.52 -18.32
CA ASN A 157 -27.67 -21.16 -17.02
C ASN A 157 -28.89 -21.26 -16.09
N ASN A 158 -30.08 -21.03 -16.56
CA ASN A 158 -31.32 -21.25 -15.79
C ASN A 158 -31.55 -20.27 -14.63
N ALA A 159 -31.19 -19.01 -14.76
CA ALA A 159 -31.41 -18.01 -13.71
C ALA A 159 -32.90 -17.68 -13.41
N GLY A 160 -33.84 -18.49 -13.91
CA GLY A 160 -35.29 -18.38 -13.64
C GLY A 160 -35.95 -17.14 -14.25
N ASN A 161 -37.21 -16.88 -13.86
CA ASN A 161 -37.99 -15.76 -14.39
C ASN A 161 -37.57 -14.37 -13.90
N ASN A 162 -36.57 -14.29 -13.03
CA ASN A 162 -36.10 -13.04 -12.42
C ASN A 162 -34.63 -12.74 -12.78
N ILE A 163 -34.24 -12.95 -14.04
CA ILE A 163 -32.87 -12.73 -14.53
C ILE A 163 -32.41 -11.28 -14.24
N TRP A 164 -33.30 -10.32 -14.44
CA TRP A 164 -33.09 -8.92 -14.18
C TRP A 164 -32.75 -8.63 -12.71
N LYS A 165 -33.40 -9.32 -11.73
CA LYS A 165 -33.02 -9.21 -10.31
C LYS A 165 -31.66 -9.79 -10.04
N THR A 166 -31.32 -10.90 -10.69
CA THR A 166 -29.97 -11.51 -10.58
C THR A 166 -28.87 -10.58 -11.10
N LEU A 167 -29.23 -9.66 -12.00
CA LEU A 167 -28.31 -8.68 -12.56
C LEU A 167 -28.42 -7.30 -11.89
N ASP A 168 -29.17 -7.16 -10.81
CA ASP A 168 -29.40 -5.90 -10.10
C ASP A 168 -29.95 -4.78 -10.99
N LEU A 169 -30.86 -5.13 -11.90
CA LEU A 169 -31.55 -4.19 -12.78
C LEU A 169 -32.91 -3.78 -12.17
N SER A 170 -33.42 -2.60 -12.54
CA SER A 170 -34.62 -2.02 -11.96
C SER A 170 -35.91 -2.71 -12.40
N HIS A 171 -35.92 -3.33 -13.59
CA HIS A 171 -37.09 -3.91 -14.22
C HIS A 171 -36.70 -5.10 -15.10
N ASP A 172 -37.70 -5.81 -15.60
CA ASP A 172 -37.49 -6.84 -16.62
C ASP A 172 -37.20 -6.16 -17.96
N ILE A 173 -36.00 -6.42 -18.49
CA ILE A 173 -35.53 -5.81 -19.75
C ILE A 173 -36.04 -6.51 -21.01
N MET A 174 -36.96 -7.47 -20.85
CA MET A 174 -37.53 -8.16 -21.99
C MET A 174 -38.69 -7.37 -22.62
N ILE A 175 -38.57 -7.16 -23.93
CA ILE A 175 -39.67 -6.62 -24.72
C ILE A 175 -40.66 -7.74 -25.04
N PRO A 176 -41.94 -7.64 -24.66
CA PRO A 176 -42.95 -8.62 -25.02
C PRO A 176 -42.96 -8.82 -26.55
N LYS A 177 -42.93 -10.09 -26.99
CA LYS A 177 -42.85 -10.50 -28.41
C LYS A 177 -41.49 -10.18 -29.10
N SER A 178 -40.46 -9.88 -28.37
CA SER A 178 -39.12 -9.75 -28.93
C SER A 178 -38.52 -11.11 -29.31
N GLU A 179 -37.50 -11.10 -30.18
CA GLU A 179 -36.71 -12.30 -30.50
C GLU A 179 -36.10 -12.92 -29.24
N VAL A 180 -35.76 -12.09 -28.26
CA VAL A 180 -35.22 -12.53 -26.95
C VAL A 180 -36.23 -13.37 -26.19
N HIS A 181 -37.54 -13.02 -26.24
CA HIS A 181 -38.58 -13.79 -25.59
C HIS A 181 -38.76 -15.19 -26.23
N GLU A 182 -38.73 -15.26 -27.55
CA GLU A 182 -38.80 -16.55 -28.26
C GLU A 182 -37.55 -17.39 -28.03
N LEU A 183 -36.36 -16.77 -28.00
CA LEU A 183 -35.11 -17.43 -27.61
C LEU A 183 -35.20 -18.07 -26.21
N ILE A 184 -35.74 -17.36 -25.21
CA ILE A 184 -35.92 -17.91 -23.86
C ILE A 184 -36.86 -19.12 -23.85
N LYS A 185 -37.98 -19.03 -24.58
CA LYS A 185 -38.95 -20.17 -24.72
C LYS A 185 -38.26 -21.37 -25.37
N GLU A 186 -37.55 -21.14 -26.46
CA GLU A 186 -36.85 -22.20 -27.18
C GLU A 186 -35.77 -22.83 -26.28
N VAL A 187 -34.90 -22.05 -25.61
CA VAL A 187 -33.90 -22.56 -24.68
C VAL A 187 -34.51 -23.43 -23.59
N LYS A 188 -35.64 -23.00 -23.00
CA LYS A 188 -36.34 -23.77 -21.98
C LYS A 188 -36.85 -25.12 -22.54
N LYS A 189 -37.46 -25.12 -23.72
CA LYS A 189 -37.95 -26.33 -24.43
C LYS A 189 -36.79 -27.26 -24.79
N LEU A 190 -35.71 -26.71 -25.35
CA LEU A 190 -34.53 -27.49 -25.74
C LEU A 190 -33.82 -28.14 -24.55
N LYS A 191 -33.72 -27.45 -23.43
CA LYS A 191 -33.17 -28.04 -22.20
C LYS A 191 -34.01 -29.21 -21.70
N GLN A 192 -35.33 -29.08 -21.71
CA GLN A 192 -36.21 -30.15 -21.30
C GLN A 192 -36.07 -31.38 -22.24
N ALA A 193 -36.07 -31.15 -23.56
CA ALA A 193 -35.86 -32.19 -24.55
C ALA A 193 -34.48 -32.87 -24.43
N LEU A 194 -33.40 -32.08 -24.33
CA LEU A 194 -32.02 -32.58 -24.22
C LEU A 194 -31.85 -33.50 -22.99
N PHE A 195 -32.32 -33.05 -21.82
CA PHE A 195 -32.19 -33.82 -20.60
C PHE A 195 -33.25 -34.90 -20.42
N SER A 196 -34.17 -35.07 -21.35
CA SER A 196 -35.02 -36.29 -21.44
C SER A 196 -34.26 -37.46 -22.06
N LEU A 197 -33.12 -37.20 -22.74
CA LEU A 197 -32.33 -38.24 -23.39
C LEU A 197 -31.43 -38.96 -22.35
N ASN A 198 -31.40 -40.30 -22.43
CA ASN A 198 -30.59 -41.15 -21.52
C ASN A 198 -29.10 -40.82 -21.56
N LYS A 199 -28.61 -40.38 -22.72
CA LYS A 199 -27.20 -39.98 -22.91
C LYS A 199 -26.71 -38.90 -21.92
N TYR A 200 -27.60 -38.08 -21.38
CA TYR A 200 -27.27 -36.96 -20.51
C TYR A 200 -27.82 -37.13 -19.07
N GLU A 201 -28.24 -38.34 -18.71
CA GLU A 201 -28.82 -38.66 -17.40
C GLU A 201 -27.85 -38.40 -16.24
N GLU A 202 -26.55 -38.70 -16.44
CA GLU A 202 -25.50 -38.46 -15.43
C GLU A 202 -25.42 -37.01 -15.01
N TYR A 203 -25.62 -36.05 -15.93
CA TYR A 203 -25.57 -34.61 -15.61
C TYR A 203 -26.77 -34.16 -14.77
N LYS A 204 -27.95 -34.83 -14.90
CA LYS A 204 -29.10 -34.52 -14.07
C LYS A 204 -28.92 -34.95 -12.62
N GLN A 205 -28.24 -36.06 -12.38
CA GLN A 205 -28.06 -36.64 -11.04
C GLN A 205 -27.12 -35.81 -10.20
N ILE A 206 -26.13 -35.12 -10.81
CA ILE A 206 -25.09 -34.40 -10.13
C ILE A 206 -25.58 -33.07 -9.55
N HIS A 207 -26.34 -32.28 -10.30
CA HIS A 207 -26.82 -30.97 -9.85
C HIS A 207 -28.10 -30.51 -10.55
N LYS A 208 -29.28 -30.63 -9.90
CA LYS A 208 -30.49 -29.99 -10.37
C LYS A 208 -30.28 -28.50 -10.67
N GLY A 209 -30.43 -28.07 -11.92
CA GLY A 209 -30.24 -26.67 -12.37
C GLY A 209 -28.85 -26.30 -12.87
N LYS A 210 -27.81 -27.12 -12.65
CA LYS A 210 -26.45 -26.91 -13.20
C LYS A 210 -26.03 -27.92 -14.28
N ALA A 211 -26.91 -28.88 -14.60
CA ALA A 211 -26.63 -29.94 -15.56
C ALA A 211 -26.08 -29.40 -16.90
N LEU A 212 -26.75 -28.41 -17.47
CA LEU A 212 -26.31 -27.81 -18.73
C LEU A 212 -24.94 -27.13 -18.59
N TYR A 213 -24.67 -26.43 -17.49
CA TYR A 213 -23.36 -25.81 -17.26
C TYR A 213 -22.24 -26.86 -17.29
N TYR A 214 -22.40 -27.99 -16.60
CA TYR A 214 -21.39 -29.05 -16.58
C TYR A 214 -21.20 -29.69 -17.95
N LEU A 215 -22.30 -29.96 -18.68
CA LEU A 215 -22.21 -30.51 -20.04
C LEU A 215 -21.46 -29.56 -20.98
N LEU A 216 -21.83 -28.29 -21.01
CA LEU A 216 -21.17 -27.31 -21.89
C LEU A 216 -19.70 -27.08 -21.49
N ALA A 217 -19.44 -27.03 -20.19
CA ALA A 217 -18.09 -26.86 -19.66
C ALA A 217 -17.17 -28.07 -19.95
N GLU A 218 -17.72 -29.28 -19.97
CA GLU A 218 -16.99 -30.50 -20.33
C GLU A 218 -16.57 -30.47 -21.80
N ILE A 219 -17.54 -30.16 -22.69
CA ILE A 219 -17.30 -30.06 -24.14
C ILE A 219 -16.31 -28.93 -24.44
N GLU A 220 -16.50 -27.75 -23.83
CA GLU A 220 -15.57 -26.61 -23.93
C GLU A 220 -14.16 -27.02 -23.58
N ALA A 221 -13.99 -27.64 -22.41
CA ALA A 221 -12.68 -28.06 -21.91
C ALA A 221 -12.01 -29.09 -22.81
N GLN A 222 -12.77 -30.05 -23.35
CA GLN A 222 -12.25 -31.07 -24.28
C GLN A 222 -11.82 -30.42 -25.60
N THR A 223 -12.68 -29.59 -26.21
CA THR A 223 -12.39 -28.93 -27.49
C THR A 223 -11.16 -28.03 -27.42
N VAL A 224 -11.08 -27.21 -26.34
CA VAL A 224 -9.91 -26.34 -26.11
C VAL A 224 -8.63 -27.19 -25.91
N THR A 225 -8.71 -28.28 -25.12
CA THR A 225 -7.54 -29.15 -24.88
C THR A 225 -7.08 -29.83 -26.15
N ASP A 226 -7.97 -30.24 -27.04
CA ASP A 226 -7.59 -30.86 -28.31
C ASP A 226 -6.94 -29.86 -29.26
N LEU A 227 -7.42 -28.61 -29.26
CA LEU A 227 -6.77 -27.53 -30.00
C LEU A 227 -5.38 -27.19 -29.42
N ILE A 228 -5.20 -27.21 -28.12
CA ILE A 228 -3.90 -27.02 -27.43
C ILE A 228 -2.90 -28.09 -27.93
N LYS A 229 -3.31 -29.37 -28.02
CA LYS A 229 -2.43 -30.45 -28.55
C LYS A 229 -1.99 -30.17 -29.99
N ILE A 230 -2.89 -29.65 -30.84
CA ILE A 230 -2.56 -29.26 -32.21
C ILE A 230 -1.51 -28.13 -32.23
N PHE A 231 -1.65 -27.12 -31.37
CA PHE A 231 -0.65 -26.05 -31.26
C PHE A 231 0.71 -26.62 -30.83
N GLN A 232 0.73 -27.46 -29.81
CA GLN A 232 1.94 -28.09 -29.30
C GLN A 232 2.62 -29.00 -30.38
N SER A 233 1.84 -29.78 -31.13
CA SER A 233 2.38 -30.60 -32.24
C SER A 233 2.96 -29.75 -33.40
N ASN A 234 2.47 -28.51 -33.53
CA ASN A 234 3.04 -27.53 -34.45
C ASN A 234 4.19 -26.72 -33.84
N SER A 235 4.79 -27.18 -32.72
CA SER A 235 5.89 -26.50 -32.02
C SER A 235 5.57 -25.07 -31.60
N ILE A 236 4.29 -24.77 -31.24
CA ILE A 236 3.86 -23.50 -30.68
C ILE A 236 3.68 -23.69 -29.18
N GLN A 237 4.41 -22.91 -28.41
CA GLN A 237 4.31 -22.95 -26.96
C GLN A 237 2.96 -22.39 -26.50
N VAL A 238 2.13 -23.25 -25.89
CA VAL A 238 0.95 -22.82 -25.14
C VAL A 238 1.39 -22.52 -23.71
N THR A 239 1.08 -21.31 -23.22
CA THR A 239 1.61 -20.79 -21.95
C THR A 239 0.58 -20.79 -20.84
N SER A 240 -0.71 -20.71 -21.18
CA SER A 240 -1.78 -20.58 -20.18
C SER A 240 -3.12 -21.09 -20.72
N PHE A 241 -3.91 -21.75 -19.88
CA PHE A 241 -5.29 -22.16 -20.16
C PHE A 241 -6.25 -21.19 -19.47
N ILE A 242 -7.25 -20.70 -20.20
CA ILE A 242 -8.19 -19.68 -19.73
C ILE A 242 -9.60 -20.06 -20.16
N TYR A 243 -10.20 -21.03 -19.48
CA TYR A 243 -11.57 -21.53 -19.71
C TYR A 243 -11.90 -21.86 -21.18
N ASP A 244 -12.54 -20.93 -21.90
CA ASP A 244 -12.92 -21.02 -23.30
C ASP A 244 -11.82 -20.64 -24.29
N GLY A 245 -10.57 -20.52 -23.79
CA GLY A 245 -9.41 -20.13 -24.58
C GLY A 245 -8.08 -20.49 -23.94
N PHE A 246 -7.00 -19.98 -24.51
CA PHE A 246 -5.63 -20.18 -24.04
C PHE A 246 -4.69 -19.12 -24.62
N GLN A 247 -3.51 -19.00 -24.04
CA GLN A 247 -2.47 -18.09 -24.53
C GLN A 247 -1.33 -18.86 -25.19
N VAL A 248 -0.78 -18.26 -26.23
CA VAL A 248 0.36 -18.82 -26.97
C VAL A 248 1.48 -17.81 -27.11
N ARG A 249 2.71 -18.27 -26.98
CA ARG A 249 3.90 -17.47 -27.26
C ARG A 249 4.29 -17.63 -28.73
N CYS A 250 3.72 -16.77 -29.58
CA CYS A 250 4.01 -16.74 -31.01
C CYS A 250 3.73 -15.33 -31.54
N THR A 251 4.63 -14.80 -32.34
CA THR A 251 4.46 -13.46 -32.98
C THR A 251 3.85 -13.56 -34.37
N ASP A 252 3.87 -14.76 -34.99
CA ASP A 252 3.31 -14.99 -36.32
C ASP A 252 1.80 -15.25 -36.25
N LYS A 253 1.02 -14.16 -36.30
CA LYS A 253 -0.44 -14.23 -36.35
C LYS A 253 -0.97 -15.01 -37.56
N THR A 254 -0.26 -14.98 -38.71
CA THR A 254 -0.69 -15.67 -39.91
C THR A 254 -0.65 -17.19 -39.72
N ARG A 255 0.44 -17.69 -39.13
CA ARG A 255 0.59 -19.11 -38.78
C ARG A 255 -0.51 -19.57 -37.81
N ILE A 256 -0.79 -18.76 -36.78
CA ILE A 256 -1.87 -19.04 -35.83
C ILE A 256 -3.21 -19.10 -36.54
N ASN A 257 -3.55 -18.08 -37.35
CA ASN A 257 -4.81 -18.03 -38.08
C ASN A 257 -4.99 -19.23 -39.04
N ASN A 258 -3.91 -19.70 -39.67
CA ASN A 258 -3.98 -20.87 -40.54
C ASN A 258 -4.34 -22.15 -39.74
N ILE A 259 -3.75 -22.33 -38.56
CA ILE A 259 -4.10 -23.44 -37.67
C ILE A 259 -5.57 -23.34 -37.23
N LEU A 260 -6.02 -22.14 -36.79
CA LEU A 260 -7.39 -21.94 -36.36
C LEU A 260 -8.41 -22.17 -37.48
N LYS A 261 -8.14 -21.74 -38.70
CA LYS A 261 -8.99 -21.99 -39.88
C LYS A 261 -9.03 -23.46 -40.29
N GLY A 262 -7.95 -24.18 -40.09
CA GLY A 262 -7.88 -25.63 -40.39
C GLY A 262 -8.45 -26.52 -39.29
N TYR A 263 -8.78 -25.95 -38.11
CA TYR A 263 -9.32 -26.72 -37.00
C TYR A 263 -10.80 -27.01 -37.17
N VAL A 264 -11.13 -28.27 -37.33
CA VAL A 264 -12.50 -28.78 -37.40
C VAL A 264 -12.81 -29.50 -36.09
N ASN A 265 -13.98 -29.25 -35.52
CA ASN A 265 -14.48 -29.91 -34.32
C ASN A 265 -15.97 -30.20 -34.44
N ASP A 266 -16.46 -31.14 -33.64
CA ASP A 266 -17.83 -31.67 -33.72
C ASP A 266 -18.92 -30.63 -33.35
N TYR A 267 -18.54 -29.46 -32.85
CA TYR A 267 -19.45 -28.45 -32.31
C TYR A 267 -19.46 -27.13 -33.08
N ASP A 268 -18.86 -27.08 -34.27
CA ASP A 268 -18.70 -25.85 -35.09
C ASP A 268 -18.07 -24.68 -34.33
N LEU A 269 -17.33 -24.95 -33.26
CA LEU A 269 -16.73 -23.94 -32.44
C LEU A 269 -15.56 -23.27 -33.16
N LYS A 270 -15.67 -21.99 -33.41
CA LYS A 270 -14.64 -21.17 -34.08
C LYS A 270 -13.79 -20.46 -33.02
N PHE A 271 -12.48 -20.45 -33.29
CA PHE A 271 -11.49 -19.73 -32.46
C PHE A 271 -10.89 -18.57 -33.21
N ILE A 272 -10.61 -17.50 -32.49
CA ILE A 272 -10.00 -16.29 -33.06
C ILE A 272 -8.84 -15.83 -32.19
N ILE A 273 -7.89 -15.12 -32.80
CA ILE A 273 -6.95 -14.30 -32.06
C ILE A 273 -7.71 -13.08 -31.54
N LYS A 274 -7.78 -12.94 -30.24
CA LYS A 274 -8.45 -11.81 -29.59
C LYS A 274 -7.42 -10.80 -29.15
N ASP A 275 -7.58 -9.58 -29.59
CA ASP A 275 -6.68 -8.52 -29.18
C ASP A 275 -6.73 -8.34 -27.65
N PHE A 276 -5.57 -8.19 -27.05
CA PHE A 276 -5.49 -7.80 -25.66
C PHE A 276 -6.12 -6.43 -25.45
N PRO A 277 -6.76 -6.20 -24.31
CA PRO A 277 -7.21 -4.85 -23.94
C PRO A 277 -5.98 -3.95 -23.72
N LEU A 278 -6.23 -2.66 -23.54
CA LEU A 278 -5.20 -1.72 -23.10
C LEU A 278 -4.44 -2.28 -21.89
N LYS A 279 -3.13 -2.07 -21.88
CA LYS A 279 -2.29 -2.40 -20.73
C LYS A 279 -2.62 -1.50 -19.55
N LEU A 280 -2.25 -1.92 -18.34
CA LEU A 280 -2.51 -1.14 -17.11
C LEU A 280 -2.03 0.31 -17.19
N ASN A 281 -0.85 0.55 -17.78
CA ASN A 281 -0.28 1.89 -17.91
C ASN A 281 -0.98 2.77 -18.96
N GLU A 282 -1.80 2.17 -19.82
CA GLU A 282 -2.57 2.87 -20.87
C GLU A 282 -3.99 3.20 -20.40
N LEU A 283 -4.38 2.74 -19.21
CA LEU A 283 -5.70 3.00 -18.64
C LEU A 283 -5.74 4.35 -17.92
N ASN A 284 -6.82 5.11 -18.15
CA ASN A 284 -7.09 6.36 -17.43
C ASN A 284 -7.71 6.17 -16.03
N MET A 285 -7.70 4.95 -15.52
CA MET A 285 -8.21 4.62 -14.20
C MET A 285 -7.17 4.91 -13.12
N VAL A 286 -7.63 5.38 -11.95
CA VAL A 286 -6.78 5.60 -10.78
C VAL A 286 -7.39 4.87 -9.60
N HIS A 287 -6.79 3.75 -9.22
CA HIS A 287 -7.16 2.96 -8.04
C HIS A 287 -6.19 3.12 -6.88
N ARG A 288 -4.98 3.64 -7.15
CA ARG A 288 -3.90 3.77 -6.18
C ARG A 288 -3.24 5.15 -6.27
N ASN A 289 -2.96 5.74 -5.11
CA ASN A 289 -2.19 6.98 -5.00
C ASN A 289 -0.67 6.71 -5.06
N LYS A 290 0.13 7.78 -5.02
CA LYS A 290 1.59 7.68 -5.14
C LYS A 290 2.21 6.84 -4.02
N GLU A 291 1.78 7.02 -2.77
CA GLU A 291 2.32 6.31 -1.60
C GLU A 291 2.02 4.81 -1.68
N GLU A 292 0.82 4.44 -2.10
CA GLU A 292 0.41 3.04 -2.29
C GLU A 292 1.18 2.35 -3.43
N ILE A 293 1.56 3.10 -4.47
CA ILE A 293 2.41 2.60 -5.55
C ILE A 293 3.83 2.36 -5.03
N GLU A 294 4.42 3.35 -4.35
CA GLU A 294 5.76 3.24 -3.75
C GLU A 294 5.84 2.06 -2.76
N LEU A 295 4.81 1.89 -1.93
CA LEU A 295 4.68 0.75 -1.03
C LEU A 295 4.62 -0.58 -1.79
N GLY A 296 3.85 -0.66 -2.87
CA GLY A 296 3.74 -1.86 -3.71
C GLY A 296 5.08 -2.25 -4.34
N VAL A 297 5.81 -1.27 -4.86
CA VAL A 297 7.17 -1.49 -5.43
C VAL A 297 8.16 -1.90 -4.34
N ALA A 298 8.11 -1.26 -3.17
CA ALA A 298 8.94 -1.64 -2.04
C ALA A 298 8.71 -3.10 -1.61
N LYS A 299 7.46 -3.57 -1.65
CA LYS A 299 7.10 -4.98 -1.38
C LYS A 299 7.78 -5.97 -2.33
N LEU A 300 8.14 -5.62 -3.56
CA LEU A 300 8.83 -6.54 -4.50
C LEU A 300 10.24 -6.91 -4.04
N THR A 301 10.95 -5.99 -3.41
CA THR A 301 12.35 -6.14 -3.03
C THR A 301 12.56 -6.45 -1.55
N GLN A 302 11.51 -6.30 -0.72
CA GLN A 302 11.61 -6.53 0.71
C GLN A 302 11.79 -8.02 1.04
N PRO A 303 12.63 -8.33 2.02
CA PRO A 303 12.86 -9.70 2.43
C PRO A 303 11.63 -10.30 3.12
N VAL A 304 11.51 -11.61 2.99
CA VAL A 304 10.55 -12.43 3.70
C VAL A 304 11.23 -13.04 4.92
N VAL A 305 10.62 -12.92 6.08
CA VAL A 305 11.08 -13.54 7.33
C VAL A 305 10.17 -14.72 7.68
N HIS A 306 10.72 -15.68 8.41
CA HIS A 306 10.01 -16.90 8.82
C HIS A 306 9.63 -16.89 10.30
N THR A 307 10.26 -16.00 11.08
CA THR A 307 10.06 -15.91 12.53
C THR A 307 9.88 -14.46 12.98
N VAL A 308 9.20 -14.29 14.12
CA VAL A 308 9.06 -12.98 14.77
C VAL A 308 10.43 -12.41 15.16
N LEU A 309 11.40 -13.26 15.52
CA LEU A 309 12.76 -12.82 15.88
C LEU A 309 13.50 -12.23 14.68
N GLU A 310 13.43 -12.87 13.51
CA GLU A 310 13.99 -12.33 12.27
C GLU A 310 13.35 -10.98 11.90
N ALA A 311 12.04 -10.85 12.09
CA ALA A 311 11.35 -9.59 11.89
C ALA A 311 11.83 -8.51 12.88
N CYS A 312 12.06 -8.85 14.15
CA CYS A 312 12.66 -7.94 15.14
C CYS A 312 14.03 -7.42 14.71
N GLU A 313 14.91 -8.32 14.27
CA GLU A 313 16.26 -7.96 13.81
C GLU A 313 16.20 -7.01 12.62
N MET A 314 15.30 -7.24 11.70
CA MET A 314 15.13 -6.38 10.53
C MET A 314 14.59 -5.00 10.90
N ILE A 315 13.53 -4.95 11.71
CA ILE A 315 12.96 -3.71 12.23
C ILE A 315 14.02 -2.94 12.99
N TRP A 316 14.81 -3.62 13.83
CA TRP A 316 15.91 -2.99 14.56
C TRP A 316 16.99 -2.40 13.65
N LYS A 317 17.33 -3.06 12.56
CA LYS A 317 18.28 -2.50 11.57
C LYS A 317 17.79 -1.19 10.96
N VAL A 318 16.47 -1.02 10.80
CA VAL A 318 15.89 0.18 10.20
C VAL A 318 15.88 1.34 11.19
N PHE A 319 15.39 1.16 12.40
CA PHE A 319 15.21 2.28 13.34
C PHE A 319 16.15 2.29 14.56
N GLY A 320 16.94 1.24 14.77
CA GLY A 320 17.80 1.12 15.95
C GLY A 320 18.76 2.31 16.17
N ASN A 321 19.15 2.98 15.10
CA ASN A 321 19.95 4.21 15.18
C ASN A 321 19.14 5.44 15.62
N THR A 322 17.81 5.41 15.51
CA THR A 322 16.94 6.54 15.85
C THR A 322 16.48 6.54 17.30
N ILE A 323 16.83 5.50 18.07
CA ILE A 323 16.44 5.37 19.46
C ILE A 323 17.65 5.02 20.33
N LYS A 324 17.72 5.63 21.52
CA LYS A 324 18.79 5.37 22.50
C LYS A 324 18.18 5.36 23.89
N LYS A 325 18.76 4.59 24.81
CA LYS A 325 18.33 4.52 26.21
C LYS A 325 19.24 5.37 27.08
N VAL A 326 18.65 6.22 27.91
CA VAL A 326 19.37 7.11 28.81
C VAL A 326 18.61 7.14 30.15
N ASP A 327 19.27 6.70 31.23
CA ASP A 327 18.78 6.80 32.63
C ASP A 327 17.27 6.51 32.81
N GLY A 328 16.79 5.38 32.27
CA GLY A 328 15.39 4.96 32.40
C GLY A 328 14.42 5.61 31.43
N ALA A 329 14.86 6.54 30.58
CA ALA A 329 14.11 7.13 29.49
C ALA A 329 14.64 6.66 28.13
N ALA A 330 13.89 6.92 27.07
CA ALA A 330 14.37 6.81 25.70
C ALA A 330 14.52 8.19 25.08
N ILE A 331 15.52 8.36 24.24
CA ILE A 331 15.58 9.47 23.31
C ILE A 331 15.35 8.93 21.90
N HIS A 332 14.49 9.58 21.15
CA HIS A 332 14.11 9.20 19.80
C HIS A 332 14.32 10.37 18.84
N TYR A 333 14.93 10.10 17.69
CA TYR A 333 15.08 11.09 16.63
C TYR A 333 13.77 11.19 15.82
N ASP A 334 13.18 12.37 15.83
CA ASP A 334 11.99 12.69 15.05
C ASP A 334 12.43 13.20 13.67
N GLU A 335 12.20 12.41 12.63
CA GLU A 335 12.59 12.74 11.25
C GLU A 335 11.85 13.97 10.72
N ASP A 336 10.57 14.16 11.10
CA ASP A 336 9.75 15.27 10.63
C ASP A 336 10.20 16.59 11.25
N GLN A 337 10.54 16.57 12.55
CA GLN A 337 11.01 17.74 13.28
C GLN A 337 12.54 17.88 13.30
N LYS A 338 13.25 16.92 12.74
CA LYS A 338 14.73 16.88 12.65
C LYS A 338 15.42 17.14 13.98
N ARG A 339 14.90 16.58 15.07
CA ARG A 339 15.45 16.74 16.42
C ARG A 339 15.28 15.50 17.28
N TRP A 340 16.09 15.40 18.33
CA TRP A 340 15.92 14.37 19.36
C TRP A 340 14.82 14.75 20.34
N LYS A 341 13.99 13.78 20.73
CA LYS A 341 12.94 13.91 21.75
C LYS A 341 13.18 12.95 22.88
N VAL A 342 12.94 13.40 24.10
CA VAL A 342 12.92 12.52 25.27
C VAL A 342 11.52 11.92 25.39
N MET A 343 11.49 10.60 25.43
CA MET A 343 10.28 9.81 25.51
C MET A 343 10.37 8.84 26.69
N GLU A 344 9.22 8.50 27.25
CA GLU A 344 9.14 7.37 28.17
C GLU A 344 9.31 6.08 27.38
N LEU A 345 10.23 5.21 27.81
CA LEU A 345 10.44 3.89 27.20
C LEU A 345 9.30 2.95 27.63
N SER A 346 8.13 3.14 27.06
CA SER A 346 6.94 2.34 27.32
C SER A 346 6.68 1.33 26.20
N GLN A 347 6.00 0.23 26.55
CA GLN A 347 5.55 -0.77 25.56
C GLN A 347 4.70 -0.13 24.46
N ARG A 348 3.87 0.85 24.81
CA ARG A 348 3.03 1.60 23.85
C ARG A 348 3.88 2.38 22.84
N PHE A 349 4.92 3.03 23.30
CA PHE A 349 5.83 3.80 22.43
C PHE A 349 6.57 2.88 21.46
N VAL A 350 7.18 1.80 21.97
CA VAL A 350 7.92 0.84 21.13
C VAL A 350 6.98 0.12 20.16
N GLY A 351 5.78 -0.28 20.60
CA GLY A 351 4.78 -0.90 19.72
C GLY A 351 4.35 0.03 18.58
N LYS A 352 4.22 1.34 18.85
CA LYS A 352 3.95 2.33 17.80
C LYS A 352 5.10 2.43 16.80
N LEU A 353 6.35 2.49 17.28
CA LEU A 353 7.54 2.52 16.40
C LEU A 353 7.61 1.30 15.49
N ILE A 354 7.36 0.09 16.03
CA ILE A 354 7.33 -1.14 15.24
C ILE A 354 6.26 -1.05 14.14
N SER A 355 5.06 -0.61 14.50
CA SER A 355 3.94 -0.50 13.55
C SER A 355 4.20 0.55 12.47
N ASP A 356 4.75 1.69 12.83
CA ASP A 356 5.07 2.76 11.87
C ASP A 356 6.23 2.33 10.96
N CYS A 357 7.23 1.63 11.50
CA CYS A 357 8.31 1.03 10.71
C CYS A 357 7.77 -0.02 9.72
N ALA A 358 6.89 -0.92 10.16
CA ALA A 358 6.31 -1.96 9.31
C ALA A 358 5.46 -1.39 8.17
N LYS A 359 4.79 -0.24 8.38
CA LYS A 359 4.06 0.47 7.32
C LYS A 359 5.01 1.09 6.28
N LYS A 360 6.09 1.72 6.75
CA LYS A 360 7.07 2.38 5.87
C LYS A 360 7.97 1.37 5.15
N TYR A 361 8.30 0.27 5.82
CA TYR A 361 9.18 -0.80 5.33
C TYR A 361 8.47 -2.15 5.51
N PRO A 362 7.60 -2.55 4.59
CA PRO A 362 6.84 -3.77 4.72
C PRO A 362 7.77 -4.97 4.79
N ILE A 363 7.58 -5.78 5.82
CA ILE A 363 8.29 -7.05 6.03
C ILE A 363 7.30 -8.17 5.78
N GLY A 364 7.62 -9.07 4.83
CA GLY A 364 6.80 -10.23 4.56
C GLY A 364 7.02 -11.31 5.61
N MET A 365 5.95 -11.81 6.22
CA MET A 365 5.97 -12.98 7.09
C MET A 365 5.54 -14.20 6.31
N ALA A 366 6.38 -15.23 6.24
CA ALA A 366 6.01 -16.51 5.64
C ALA A 366 4.92 -17.18 6.47
N THR A 367 3.84 -17.57 5.83
CA THR A 367 2.72 -18.32 6.41
C THR A 367 2.53 -19.63 5.65
N LYS A 368 1.64 -20.50 6.13
CA LYS A 368 1.31 -21.75 5.42
C LYS A 368 0.65 -21.49 4.06
N ASP A 369 -0.03 -20.36 3.93
CA ASP A 369 -0.82 -19.97 2.76
C ASP A 369 -0.09 -18.97 1.84
N GLY A 370 1.20 -18.67 2.12
CA GLY A 370 2.00 -17.71 1.35
C GLY A 370 2.71 -16.68 2.22
N VAL A 371 2.89 -15.47 1.71
CA VAL A 371 3.54 -14.38 2.45
C VAL A 371 2.53 -13.28 2.77
N ASP A 372 2.33 -13.03 4.06
CA ASP A 372 1.52 -11.92 4.56
C ASP A 372 2.40 -10.68 4.79
N TYR A 373 2.21 -9.65 3.98
CA TYR A 373 2.95 -8.37 4.09
C TYR A 373 2.31 -7.38 5.04
N ASP A 374 1.05 -7.59 5.35
CA ASP A 374 0.31 -6.75 6.27
C ASP A 374 0.31 -7.34 7.69
N TYR A 375 1.02 -8.46 7.88
CA TYR A 375 1.07 -9.21 9.15
C TYR A 375 1.39 -8.33 10.37
N LEU A 376 2.28 -7.34 10.24
CA LEU A 376 2.66 -6.44 11.32
C LEU A 376 1.80 -5.17 11.40
N SER A 377 1.01 -4.86 10.38
CA SER A 377 0.21 -3.64 10.30
C SER A 377 -1.29 -3.87 10.48
N ASN A 378 -1.77 -5.11 10.36
CA ASN A 378 -3.17 -5.47 10.56
C ASN A 378 -3.49 -5.89 12.01
N SER A 379 -4.76 -6.15 12.31
CA SER A 379 -5.22 -6.54 13.65
C SER A 379 -4.63 -7.87 14.14
N THR A 380 -4.27 -8.78 13.25
CA THR A 380 -3.58 -10.04 13.58
C THR A 380 -2.11 -9.82 13.93
N GLY A 381 -1.50 -8.77 13.40
CA GLY A 381 -0.14 -8.34 13.72
C GLY A 381 0.05 -7.80 15.13
N TYR A 382 -1.02 -7.42 15.83
CA TYR A 382 -0.94 -6.92 17.20
C TYR A 382 -0.22 -7.89 18.15
N ARG A 383 -0.46 -9.20 18.00
CA ARG A 383 0.22 -10.22 18.81
C ARG A 383 1.73 -10.28 18.49
N ALA A 384 2.08 -10.27 17.22
CA ALA A 384 3.47 -10.27 16.76
C ALA A 384 4.20 -9.01 17.20
N VAL A 385 3.59 -7.84 17.06
CA VAL A 385 4.14 -6.56 17.55
C VAL A 385 4.38 -6.65 19.07
N LYS A 386 3.44 -7.21 19.83
CA LYS A 386 3.59 -7.39 21.28
C LYS A 386 4.74 -8.32 21.64
N GLU A 387 4.96 -9.39 20.89
CA GLU A 387 6.07 -10.32 21.06
C GLU A 387 7.43 -9.68 20.74
N MET A 388 7.47 -8.69 19.84
CA MET A 388 8.68 -7.94 19.46
C MET A 388 9.10 -6.88 20.48
N ILE A 389 8.18 -6.35 21.29
CA ILE A 389 8.45 -5.21 22.19
C ILE A 389 9.58 -5.52 23.16
N GLY A 390 9.54 -6.66 23.82
CA GLY A 390 10.56 -7.09 24.80
C GLY A 390 11.96 -7.15 24.18
N PRO A 391 12.18 -7.99 23.15
CA PRO A 391 13.46 -8.09 22.47
C PRO A 391 14.00 -6.75 21.95
N ILE A 392 13.14 -5.85 21.45
CA ILE A 392 13.55 -4.53 20.99
C ILE A 392 13.97 -3.63 22.14
N ILE A 393 13.23 -3.62 23.27
CA ILE A 393 13.61 -2.86 24.45
C ILE A 393 14.98 -3.34 24.98
N ASP A 394 15.23 -4.63 24.98
CA ASP A 394 16.48 -5.23 25.43
C ASP A 394 17.66 -4.93 24.47
N ALA A 395 17.37 -4.76 23.18
CA ALA A 395 18.37 -4.37 22.19
C ALA A 395 18.82 -2.90 22.33
N ILE A 396 18.02 -2.03 22.97
CA ILE A 396 18.36 -0.63 23.20
C ILE A 396 19.40 -0.55 24.33
N LYS A 397 20.66 -0.40 23.97
CA LYS A 397 21.74 -0.31 24.94
C LYS A 397 21.73 1.05 25.64
N PRO A 398 22.02 1.09 26.98
CA PRO A 398 22.28 2.35 27.67
C PRO A 398 23.50 3.06 27.05
N THR A 399 23.37 4.34 26.84
CA THR A 399 24.46 5.16 26.28
C THR A 399 24.50 6.51 26.96
N ASP A 400 25.68 7.18 26.94
CA ASP A 400 25.83 8.60 27.29
C ASP A 400 25.44 9.50 26.09
N ALA A 401 24.33 9.17 25.44
CA ALA A 401 23.95 9.78 24.20
C ALA A 401 23.63 11.28 24.31
N ILE A 402 23.19 11.75 25.47
CA ILE A 402 22.91 13.17 25.67
C ILE A 402 24.19 13.98 25.58
N THR A 403 25.21 13.56 26.31
CA THR A 403 26.54 14.22 26.26
C THR A 403 27.15 14.18 24.84
N GLU A 404 27.00 13.04 24.13
CA GLU A 404 27.46 12.94 22.75
C GLU A 404 26.71 13.86 21.79
N ILE A 405 25.38 14.00 21.93
CA ILE A 405 24.57 14.90 21.12
C ILE A 405 25.00 16.35 21.36
N HIS A 406 25.09 16.77 22.62
CA HIS A 406 25.53 18.12 22.97
C HIS A 406 26.97 18.43 22.48
N LYS A 407 27.86 17.46 22.54
CA LYS A 407 29.25 17.63 22.04
C LYS A 407 29.27 17.83 20.51
N LYS A 408 28.43 17.12 19.76
CA LYS A 408 28.37 17.24 18.30
C LYS A 408 27.65 18.51 17.84
N SER A 409 26.79 19.08 18.68
CA SER A 409 26.04 20.30 18.43
C SER A 409 26.67 21.55 19.04
N GLU A 410 27.81 21.42 19.76
CA GLU A 410 28.52 22.55 20.36
C GLU A 410 28.87 23.60 19.30
N GLY A 411 28.64 24.87 19.59
CA GLY A 411 28.86 26.00 18.68
C GLY A 411 27.77 26.23 17.63
N LYS A 412 26.73 25.39 17.56
CA LYS A 412 25.74 25.47 16.52
C LYS A 412 24.38 25.91 17.06
N ILE A 413 23.62 26.64 16.25
CA ILE A 413 22.18 26.96 16.47
C ILE A 413 21.37 26.23 15.41
N PHE A 414 20.27 25.62 15.83
CA PHE A 414 19.40 24.79 14.99
C PHE A 414 18.08 25.50 14.72
N PHE A 415 17.72 25.57 13.44
CA PHE A 415 16.41 26.01 12.93
C PHE A 415 15.59 24.78 12.48
N THR A 416 14.44 24.96 11.89
CA THR A 416 13.64 23.82 11.42
C THR A 416 14.23 23.13 10.19
N ASP A 417 14.99 23.86 9.38
CA ASP A 417 15.54 23.40 8.09
C ASP A 417 17.06 23.18 8.14
N LYS A 418 17.81 24.07 8.83
CA LYS A 418 19.27 24.14 8.81
C LYS A 418 19.85 24.38 10.20
N TRP A 419 21.15 24.15 10.33
CA TRP A 419 21.94 24.65 11.44
C TRP A 419 22.98 25.69 10.95
N ILE A 420 23.38 26.59 11.85
CA ILE A 420 24.45 27.55 11.64
C ILE A 420 25.50 27.38 12.72
N ASP A 421 26.77 27.31 12.33
CA ASP A 421 27.91 27.33 13.24
C ASP A 421 28.28 28.78 13.58
N MET A 422 28.26 29.12 14.87
CA MET A 422 28.39 30.49 15.31
C MET A 422 29.83 31.04 15.20
N ALA A 423 30.83 30.17 15.12
CA ALA A 423 32.22 30.58 14.99
C ALA A 423 32.63 30.81 13.53
N THR A 424 32.11 29.96 12.62
CA THR A 424 32.50 29.95 11.22
C THR A 424 31.43 30.49 10.28
N MET A 425 30.24 30.75 10.78
CA MET A 425 29.01 31.10 10.02
C MET A 425 28.66 30.09 8.94
N LYS A 426 29.18 28.87 9.03
CA LYS A 426 28.84 27.77 8.12
C LYS A 426 27.45 27.29 8.37
N ILE A 427 26.70 27.14 7.29
CA ILE A 427 25.32 26.59 7.28
C ILE A 427 25.35 25.15 6.78
N GLY A 428 24.56 24.29 7.37
CA GLY A 428 24.43 22.88 6.95
C GLY A 428 23.08 22.27 7.24
N ASP A 429 22.86 21.08 6.65
CA ASP A 429 21.64 20.31 6.84
C ASP A 429 21.61 19.61 8.19
N ILE A 430 20.42 19.54 8.79
CA ILE A 430 20.19 18.78 10.01
C ILE A 430 20.03 17.31 9.65
N THR A 431 20.81 16.47 10.31
CA THR A 431 20.79 15.01 10.18
C THR A 431 20.75 14.38 11.58
N ILE A 432 20.43 13.10 11.67
CA ILE A 432 20.48 12.36 12.93
C ILE A 432 21.85 12.45 13.66
N ASN A 433 22.93 12.66 12.91
CA ASN A 433 24.28 12.69 13.46
C ASN A 433 24.67 14.03 14.08
N ASN A 434 23.94 15.10 13.76
CA ASN A 434 24.26 16.46 14.24
C ASN A 434 23.07 17.17 14.88
N ALA A 435 21.91 16.56 14.90
CA ALA A 435 20.69 17.13 15.48
C ALA A 435 20.80 17.32 17.00
N GLU A 436 20.06 18.30 17.51
CA GLU A 436 19.94 18.62 18.94
C GLU A 436 18.52 18.24 19.46
N PHE A 437 18.25 18.47 20.75
CA PHE A 437 16.96 18.24 21.38
C PHE A 437 15.91 19.32 21.07
N TYR A 438 16.34 20.41 20.50
CA TYR A 438 15.48 21.54 20.11
C TYR A 438 15.88 22.05 18.73
N ASN A 439 14.99 22.82 18.13
CA ASN A 439 15.27 23.75 17.05
C ASN A 439 14.42 25.00 17.26
N ILE A 440 14.91 26.16 16.82
CA ILE A 440 14.13 27.38 16.77
C ILE A 440 12.99 27.14 15.78
N ASN A 441 11.74 27.32 16.22
CA ASN A 441 10.54 26.94 15.43
C ASN A 441 10.29 27.91 14.24
N ARG A 442 11.29 28.08 13.41
CA ARG A 442 11.25 28.80 12.13
C ARG A 442 12.43 28.34 11.26
N GLU A 443 12.32 28.59 9.97
CA GLU A 443 13.43 28.38 9.03
C GLU A 443 14.58 29.36 9.31
N LEU A 444 15.80 28.98 8.90
CA LEU A 444 16.96 29.85 8.98
C LEU A 444 16.70 31.12 8.16
N PRO A 445 16.70 32.32 8.77
CA PRO A 445 16.45 33.54 8.05
C PRO A 445 17.59 33.83 7.07
N ASP A 446 17.25 34.45 5.94
CA ASP A 446 18.23 35.02 5.02
C ASP A 446 18.81 36.29 5.62
N PHE A 447 19.99 36.18 6.23
CA PHE A 447 20.65 37.30 6.87
C PHE A 447 21.02 38.44 5.91
N SER A 448 21.06 38.19 4.59
CA SER A 448 21.33 39.23 3.61
C SER A 448 20.18 40.27 3.52
N GLN A 449 18.99 39.89 3.97
CA GLN A 449 17.81 40.78 4.01
C GLN A 449 17.81 41.67 5.26
N TYR A 450 18.63 41.40 6.25
CA TYR A 450 18.71 42.16 7.51
C TYR A 450 19.81 43.24 7.46
N ASN A 451 19.80 44.03 6.38
CA ASN A 451 20.66 45.19 6.24
C ASN A 451 20.14 46.37 7.09
N ASP A 452 20.73 47.54 6.94
CA ASP A 452 20.44 48.80 7.62
C ASP A 452 18.97 49.23 7.69
N GLN A 453 18.06 48.49 7.02
CA GLN A 453 16.63 48.73 7.05
C GLN A 453 15.95 48.40 8.40
N HIS A 454 16.65 47.77 9.34
CA HIS A 454 16.10 47.38 10.65
C HIS A 454 16.61 48.25 11.80
N GLN A 455 16.97 49.49 11.50
CA GLN A 455 17.43 50.47 12.50
C GLN A 455 16.44 50.63 13.65
N ASP A 456 15.12 50.55 13.37
CA ASP A 456 14.09 50.63 14.43
C ASP A 456 14.15 49.44 15.39
N VAL A 457 14.45 48.23 14.89
CA VAL A 457 14.61 47.03 15.72
C VAL A 457 15.88 47.13 16.55
N ILE A 458 16.99 47.61 15.97
CA ILE A 458 18.26 47.84 16.67
C ILE A 458 18.03 48.86 17.76
N ALA A 459 17.41 50.01 17.49
CA ALA A 459 17.10 51.05 18.48
C ALA A 459 16.20 50.53 19.61
N LEU A 460 15.25 49.63 19.29
CA LEU A 460 14.41 49.00 20.30
C LEU A 460 15.21 48.05 21.21
N LEU A 461 16.12 47.25 20.61
CA LEU A 461 17.03 46.34 21.34
C LEU A 461 17.96 47.16 22.24
N GLU A 462 18.57 48.20 21.73
CA GLU A 462 19.41 49.12 22.49
C GLU A 462 18.65 49.72 23.68
N ARG A 463 17.39 50.14 23.48
CA ARG A 463 16.52 50.64 24.55
C ARG A 463 16.23 49.55 25.59
N VAL A 464 15.96 48.32 25.21
CA VAL A 464 15.77 47.20 26.15
C VAL A 464 17.07 46.87 26.88
N LEU A 465 18.21 46.89 26.20
CA LEU A 465 19.51 46.60 26.77
C LEU A 465 20.11 47.76 27.57
N SER A 466 19.56 48.98 27.48
CA SER A 466 19.97 50.15 28.26
C SER A 466 19.76 50.03 29.77
N CYS A 467 19.03 48.99 30.21
CA CYS A 467 18.91 48.64 31.62
C CYS A 467 20.22 48.05 32.22
N TRP A 468 21.16 47.65 31.37
CA TRP A 468 22.47 47.14 31.77
C TRP A 468 23.50 48.26 31.79
N THR A 469 24.45 48.23 32.76
CA THR A 469 25.58 49.14 32.74
C THR A 469 26.55 48.78 31.59
N GLU A 470 27.38 49.74 31.15
CA GLU A 470 28.38 49.52 30.11
C GLU A 470 29.34 48.36 30.43
N GLU A 471 29.63 48.12 31.72
CA GLU A 471 30.46 47.01 32.19
C GLU A 471 29.69 45.66 32.20
N GLN A 472 28.39 45.67 32.54
CA GLN A 472 27.58 44.46 32.68
C GLN A 472 27.08 43.93 31.33
N LEU A 473 26.75 44.81 30.38
CA LEU A 473 26.18 44.43 29.09
C LEU A 473 27.09 43.47 28.29
N PRO A 474 28.41 43.68 28.16
CA PRO A 474 29.26 42.71 27.45
C PRO A 474 29.31 41.34 28.11
N ILE A 475 29.25 41.29 29.45
CA ILE A 475 29.25 40.03 30.21
C ILE A 475 27.93 39.29 29.95
N PHE A 476 26.78 39.99 30.01
CA PHE A 476 25.48 39.44 29.73
C PHE A 476 25.38 38.87 28.29
N LEU A 477 25.84 39.64 27.29
CA LEU A 477 25.82 39.21 25.89
C LEU A 477 26.73 38.01 25.65
N LYS A 478 27.92 37.98 26.26
CA LYS A 478 28.80 36.81 26.22
C LYS A 478 28.18 35.58 26.86
N ALA A 479 27.53 35.73 28.01
CA ALA A 479 26.83 34.64 28.68
C ALA A 479 25.72 34.06 27.79
N LYS A 480 24.92 34.91 27.15
CA LYS A 480 23.86 34.49 26.22
C LYS A 480 24.43 33.80 24.98
N ALA A 481 25.46 34.36 24.36
CA ALA A 481 26.11 33.77 23.18
C ALA A 481 26.70 32.38 23.49
N ARG A 482 27.35 32.24 24.65
CA ARG A 482 27.90 30.96 25.12
C ARG A 482 26.78 29.93 25.36
N ALA A 483 25.68 30.34 26.01
CA ALA A 483 24.54 29.46 26.25
C ALA A 483 23.91 29.00 24.94
N LEU A 484 23.67 29.89 23.99
CA LEU A 484 23.14 29.55 22.67
C LEU A 484 24.06 28.62 21.91
N GLY A 485 25.38 28.85 21.96
CA GLY A 485 26.39 27.97 21.37
C GLY A 485 26.57 26.63 22.10
N GLY A 486 25.92 26.42 23.24
CA GLY A 486 26.00 25.17 24.00
C GLY A 486 27.38 24.90 24.61
N HIS A 487 28.15 25.94 24.95
CA HIS A 487 29.43 25.83 25.63
C HIS A 487 29.23 25.56 27.12
N VAL A 488 29.15 24.30 27.51
CA VAL A 488 28.83 23.87 28.88
C VAL A 488 30.07 23.37 29.69
N LYS A 489 31.25 23.40 29.12
CA LYS A 489 32.45 22.82 29.73
C LYS A 489 32.86 23.43 31.06
N ASP A 490 32.61 24.71 31.25
CA ASP A 490 33.02 25.48 32.43
C ASP A 490 32.00 25.47 33.56
N LYS A 491 30.85 24.85 33.39
CA LYS A 491 29.79 24.74 34.41
C LYS A 491 29.43 26.05 35.13
N ASN A 492 29.62 27.19 34.45
CA ASN A 492 29.34 28.49 35.02
C ASN A 492 27.85 28.80 34.95
N PHE A 493 27.31 29.35 36.01
CA PHE A 493 26.06 30.05 35.99
C PHE A 493 26.27 31.52 36.22
N TYR A 494 25.42 32.36 35.67
CA TYR A 494 25.52 33.81 35.76
C TYR A 494 24.39 34.35 36.61
N CYS A 495 24.74 35.05 37.68
CA CYS A 495 23.80 35.74 38.54
C CYS A 495 23.83 37.24 38.22
N PHE A 496 22.71 37.79 37.84
CA PHE A 496 22.58 39.22 37.54
C PHE A 496 21.72 39.90 38.60
N PRO A 497 22.32 40.33 39.71
CA PRO A 497 21.59 41.08 40.74
C PRO A 497 21.16 42.42 40.17
N ALA A 498 19.89 42.77 40.36
CA ALA A 498 19.33 44.04 39.92
C ALA A 498 18.08 44.39 40.71
N SER A 499 17.77 45.67 40.77
CA SER A 499 16.57 46.18 41.44
C SER A 499 15.28 45.65 40.78
N ARG A 500 14.18 45.70 41.50
CA ARG A 500 12.86 45.39 40.94
C ARG A 500 12.54 46.32 39.77
N ASN A 501 11.90 45.78 38.72
CA ASN A 501 11.57 46.52 37.50
C ASN A 501 12.77 46.96 36.62
N SER A 502 13.91 46.32 36.75
CA SER A 502 15.13 46.62 35.97
C SER A 502 15.17 46.02 34.54
N GLY A 503 14.05 45.53 34.02
CA GLY A 503 13.99 44.99 32.66
C GLY A 503 14.38 43.51 32.49
N LYS A 504 14.87 42.82 33.54
CA LYS A 504 15.27 41.39 33.44
C LYS A 504 14.19 40.50 32.85
N GLY A 505 12.95 40.66 33.30
CA GLY A 505 11.82 39.87 32.79
C GLY A 505 11.55 40.09 31.29
N ILE A 506 11.85 41.30 30.79
CA ILE A 506 11.74 41.60 29.35
C ILE A 506 12.79 40.83 28.57
N CYS A 507 14.04 40.73 29.06
CA CYS A 507 15.09 39.93 28.41
C CYS A 507 14.69 38.44 28.34
N THR A 508 14.15 37.87 29.44
CA THR A 508 13.65 36.49 29.44
C THR A 508 12.49 36.30 28.48
N LEU A 509 11.57 37.26 28.42
CA LEU A 509 10.45 37.21 27.48
C LEU A 509 10.89 37.27 26.03
N LEU A 510 11.90 38.09 25.73
CA LEU A 510 12.51 38.15 24.38
C LEU A 510 13.18 36.84 24.00
N ASP A 511 13.95 36.22 24.92
CA ASP A 511 14.53 34.90 24.70
C ASP A 511 13.45 33.86 24.35
N ASN A 512 12.42 33.77 25.19
CA ASN A 512 11.34 32.79 25.04
C ASN A 512 10.52 33.00 23.76
N ARG A 513 10.26 34.26 23.39
CA ARG A 513 9.53 34.59 22.15
C ARG A 513 10.39 34.49 20.90
N GLY A 514 11.64 34.95 21.00
CA GLY A 514 12.56 34.97 19.85
C GLY A 514 13.15 33.61 19.51
N LEU A 515 13.51 32.83 20.53
CA LEU A 515 14.17 31.55 20.39
C LEU A 515 13.25 30.35 20.60
N GLY A 516 12.17 30.55 21.35
CA GLY A 516 11.22 29.51 21.73
C GLY A 516 11.57 28.81 23.05
N THR A 517 10.54 28.25 23.68
CA THR A 517 10.67 27.48 24.92
C THR A 517 10.78 25.99 24.65
N PHE A 518 11.59 25.29 25.45
CA PHE A 518 11.78 23.85 25.34
C PHE A 518 10.44 23.10 25.53
N PRO A 519 10.12 22.06 24.72
CA PRO A 519 10.98 21.38 23.75
C PRO A 519 11.02 22.00 22.33
N ASN A 520 10.37 23.11 22.07
CA ASN A 520 10.27 23.72 20.74
C ASN A 520 11.31 24.84 20.50
N GLY A 521 12.19 25.06 21.46
CA GLY A 521 13.27 26.03 21.39
C GLY A 521 14.29 25.81 22.52
N PRO A 522 15.38 26.59 22.55
CA PRO A 522 16.50 26.37 23.47
C PRO A 522 16.25 26.89 24.91
N CYS A 523 15.17 27.61 25.17
CA CYS A 523 14.94 28.28 26.45
C CYS A 523 14.06 27.45 27.40
N THR A 524 14.36 27.47 28.68
CA THR A 524 13.50 26.92 29.73
C THR A 524 13.44 27.87 30.92
N GLU A 525 12.34 27.87 31.63
CA GLU A 525 12.18 28.59 32.90
C GLU A 525 12.20 27.57 34.04
N VAL A 526 12.94 27.93 35.08
CA VAL A 526 13.06 27.12 36.30
C VAL A 526 12.62 27.96 37.49
N SER A 527 11.60 27.51 38.18
CA SER A 527 11.27 28.07 39.51
C SER A 527 12.13 27.34 40.54
N ILE A 528 12.99 28.07 41.21
CA ILE A 528 13.72 27.56 42.36
C ILE A 528 12.81 27.74 43.58
N PRO A 529 12.31 26.69 44.24
CA PRO A 529 11.47 26.80 45.42
C PRO A 529 12.31 27.38 46.58
N VAL A 530 11.82 28.43 47.18
CA VAL A 530 12.49 29.17 48.28
C VAL A 530 12.41 28.42 49.62
N ASN A 531 11.49 27.48 49.80
CA ASN A 531 11.34 26.69 51.01
C ASN A 531 11.24 25.19 50.74
N SER A 532 12.01 24.44 51.45
CA SER A 532 12.32 23.03 51.32
C SER A 532 11.28 22.10 51.94
N ASP A 533 10.04 22.15 51.53
CA ASP A 533 9.17 20.99 51.73
C ASP A 533 9.17 20.08 50.52
N LEU A 534 10.39 19.57 50.23
CA LEU A 534 10.66 18.61 49.14
C LEU A 534 10.19 17.17 49.46
N ASP A 535 9.48 16.96 50.54
CA ASP A 535 9.10 15.63 51.02
C ASP A 535 7.72 15.12 50.56
N ALA A 536 6.97 15.89 49.80
CA ALA A 536 5.75 15.38 49.20
C ALA A 536 6.05 14.65 47.89
N GLY A 537 5.66 13.38 47.75
CA GLY A 537 5.96 12.49 46.64
C GLY A 537 5.65 12.99 45.22
N GLY A 538 4.91 14.13 45.10
CA GLY A 538 4.68 14.84 43.85
C GLY A 538 5.83 15.79 43.45
N ALA A 539 6.61 16.27 44.40
CA ALA A 539 7.72 17.20 44.13
C ALA A 539 8.92 16.53 43.48
N LYS A 540 9.15 15.23 43.71
CA LYS A 540 10.27 14.47 43.12
C LYS A 540 10.14 14.33 41.59
N SER A 541 8.93 14.06 41.08
CA SER A 541 8.72 13.93 39.63
C SER A 541 8.85 15.30 38.92
N ASN A 542 8.39 16.37 39.55
CA ASN A 542 8.53 17.71 39.01
C ASN A 542 9.98 18.20 39.04
N ALA A 543 10.73 17.92 40.12
CA ALA A 543 12.16 18.23 40.21
C ALA A 543 12.97 17.46 39.16
N PHE A 544 12.63 16.19 38.92
CA PHE A 544 13.27 15.38 37.86
C PHE A 544 12.99 15.94 36.46
N ILE A 545 11.74 16.32 36.17
CA ILE A 545 11.38 16.92 34.87
C ILE A 545 12.09 18.27 34.68
N LEU A 546 12.13 19.10 35.71
CA LEU A 546 12.79 20.39 35.68
C LEU A 546 14.30 20.23 35.49
N SER A 547 14.97 19.35 36.25
CA SER A 547 16.41 19.10 36.10
C SER A 547 16.74 18.55 34.72
N ARG A 548 15.89 17.66 34.17
CA ARG A 548 16.04 17.16 32.81
C ARG A 548 15.90 18.25 31.76
N ASN A 549 14.90 19.12 31.88
CA ASN A 549 14.69 20.22 30.95
C ASN A 549 15.85 21.24 31.00
N MET A 550 16.38 21.52 32.20
CA MET A 550 17.58 22.35 32.37
C MET A 550 18.79 21.73 31.66
N TYR A 551 18.94 20.40 31.74
CA TYR A 551 20.09 19.72 31.13
C TYR A 551 19.99 19.67 29.60
N LEU A 552 18.78 19.64 29.06
CA LEU A 552 18.51 19.55 27.62
C LEU A 552 18.36 20.92 26.95
N ALA A 553 17.97 21.94 27.70
CA ALA A 553 17.86 23.31 27.19
C ALA A 553 19.24 23.99 27.14
N ARG A 554 19.38 24.99 26.29
CA ARG A 554 20.58 25.80 26.16
C ARG A 554 20.57 27.00 27.09
N ILE A 555 19.42 27.57 27.35
CA ILE A 555 19.21 28.73 28.21
C ILE A 555 18.22 28.36 29.27
N SER A 556 18.64 28.35 30.52
CA SER A 556 17.78 28.14 31.68
C SER A 556 17.67 29.43 32.46
N ASN A 557 16.51 30.05 32.47
CA ASN A 557 16.25 31.25 33.23
C ASN A 557 15.56 30.86 34.56
N SER A 558 16.03 31.36 35.68
CA SER A 558 15.34 31.21 36.97
C SER A 558 14.51 32.43 37.30
N ASN A 559 13.39 32.23 37.98
CA ASN A 559 12.58 33.31 38.57
C ASN A 559 13.34 34.02 39.69
N GLU A 560 12.84 35.18 40.09
CA GLU A 560 13.40 35.95 41.18
C GLU A 560 13.55 35.09 42.44
N LEU A 561 14.72 35.09 43.03
CA LEU A 561 14.95 34.57 44.36
C LEU A 561 14.10 35.39 45.34
N GLY A 562 13.31 34.73 46.17
CA GLY A 562 12.46 35.41 47.14
C GLY A 562 13.23 36.36 48.10
N LYS A 563 12.52 37.26 48.76
CA LYS A 563 13.04 38.34 49.61
C LYS A 563 14.01 37.89 50.73
N ASP A 564 14.01 36.63 51.08
CA ASP A 564 14.73 36.12 52.27
C ASP A 564 16.06 35.37 51.93
N GLY A 565 16.66 35.67 50.79
CA GLY A 565 18.00 35.21 50.44
C GLY A 565 18.17 33.69 50.56
N ALA A 566 17.68 32.93 49.62
CA ALA A 566 17.96 31.50 49.58
C ALA A 566 19.45 31.29 49.40
N THR A 567 20.11 30.68 50.36
CA THR A 567 21.44 30.08 50.22
C THR A 567 21.30 28.91 49.26
N VAL A 568 21.89 29.05 48.07
CA VAL A 568 22.08 27.94 47.14
C VAL A 568 23.23 27.12 47.71
N ASN A 569 22.94 25.97 48.29
CA ASN A 569 23.94 24.96 48.62
C ASN A 569 24.33 24.15 47.39
#